data_07d4631e2b188289762a093f38263bb4
#
_entry.id   07d4631e2b188289762a093f38263bb4
#
_cell.length_a   1.000
_cell.length_b   1.000
_cell.length_c   1.000
_cell.angle_alpha   90.00
_cell.angle_beta   90.00
_cell.angle_gamma   90.00
#
_symmetry.space_group_name_H-M   'P 1'
#
loop_
_entity.id
_entity.type
_entity.pdbx_description
1 polymer ?
#
loop_
_entity_poly.entity_id
_entity_poly.type
_entity_poly.pdbx_seq_one_letter_code
_entity_poly.pdbx_strand_id
1 'polypeptide(L)'
;MSCLAQSWGYNRNRIAISFDGNSAADNQYKWPTGDPDDWGALPASCAIIAKLGLQKQLVHCSYNNFIDAPPGPDSKNQLKISADGSIKYWDFDRDVFFDVTKQQQQAVESLATEMEKSTDADPLYFIHAGLSEFVYLAAKEVMRDGKADSLTHVHLVSHSAFNENERRREGHHTWKDIQQISGNRIQYQKIKDQNGKQNPNHLWNSGNDFSVWHWMRDHPEPDVQWMYSRVEAHRGHIADISDCGMLFYLLVGDDDGDPAKFRDFIGSRIRPPAATE
;
A
#
# COMPACT_ATOMS: atom_id res chain seq x y z
N MET A 1 -19.98 -8.26 -17.33
CA MET A 1 -18.88 -8.04 -16.35
C MET A 1 -18.70 -9.35 -15.62
N SER A 2 -17.54 -10.00 -15.77
CA SER A 2 -17.18 -11.15 -14.95
C SER A 2 -17.03 -10.68 -13.53
N CYS A 3 -17.74 -11.30 -12.59
CA CYS A 3 -17.55 -11.04 -11.17
C CYS A 3 -16.16 -11.58 -10.82
N LEU A 4 -15.17 -10.72 -10.65
CA LEU A 4 -13.86 -11.11 -10.17
C LEU A 4 -14.05 -11.72 -8.77
N ALA A 5 -13.44 -12.87 -8.52
CA ALA A 5 -13.48 -13.49 -7.21
C ALA A 5 -12.72 -12.58 -6.24
N GLN A 6 -13.42 -11.99 -5.30
CA GLN A 6 -12.81 -11.19 -4.23
C GLN A 6 -12.36 -12.11 -3.11
N SER A 7 -11.19 -11.84 -2.56
CA SER A 7 -10.60 -12.70 -1.54
C SER A 7 -10.96 -12.22 -0.13
N TRP A 8 -10.93 -13.16 0.78
CA TRP A 8 -11.13 -12.93 2.22
C TRP A 8 -12.42 -12.18 2.58
N GLY A 9 -13.51 -12.43 1.84
CA GLY A 9 -14.83 -11.83 2.11
C GLY A 9 -14.94 -10.35 1.78
N TYR A 10 -13.94 -9.74 1.12
CA TYR A 10 -14.02 -8.35 0.70
C TYR A 10 -15.25 -8.11 -0.20
N ASN A 11 -16.03 -7.11 0.13
CA ASN A 11 -17.26 -6.75 -0.61
C ASN A 11 -17.44 -5.23 -0.70
N ARG A 12 -16.53 -4.55 -1.43
CA ARG A 12 -16.51 -3.09 -1.59
C ARG A 12 -16.44 -2.31 -0.27
N ASN A 13 -15.87 -2.93 0.75
CA ASN A 13 -15.66 -2.35 2.06
C ASN A 13 -14.50 -1.33 2.04
N ARG A 14 -14.28 -0.68 3.17
CA ARG A 14 -13.21 0.31 3.34
C ARG A 14 -11.82 -0.34 3.23
N ILE A 15 -10.90 0.40 2.57
CA ILE A 15 -9.51 0.01 2.35
C ILE A 15 -8.62 1.05 3.00
N ALA A 16 -7.61 0.61 3.74
CA ALA A 16 -6.50 1.43 4.18
C ALA A 16 -5.18 0.80 3.73
N ILE A 17 -4.19 1.63 3.39
CA ILE A 17 -2.86 1.18 2.96
C ILE A 17 -1.81 2.01 3.68
N SER A 18 -0.69 1.39 4.04
CA SER A 18 0.47 2.10 4.58
C SER A 18 1.75 1.61 3.90
N PHE A 19 2.41 2.52 3.17
CA PHE A 19 3.64 2.27 2.44
C PHE A 19 4.84 2.72 3.25
N ASP A 20 5.92 1.93 3.22
CA ASP A 20 7.13 2.28 3.92
C ASP A 20 8.00 3.28 3.14
N GLY A 21 8.98 3.86 3.81
CA GLY A 21 9.87 4.82 3.21
C GLY A 21 10.12 6.05 4.07
N ASN A 22 10.94 6.93 3.52
CA ASN A 22 11.30 8.23 4.10
C ASN A 22 11.58 9.26 2.99
N SER A 23 11.43 10.53 3.31
CA SER A 23 11.67 11.60 2.35
C SER A 23 13.07 12.24 2.47
N ALA A 24 13.83 11.90 3.48
CA ALA A 24 15.24 12.28 3.67
C ALA A 24 16.04 11.11 4.20
N ALA A 25 17.36 11.12 3.98
CA ALA A 25 18.23 10.07 4.49
C ALA A 25 18.19 9.99 6.01
N ASP A 26 17.94 8.81 6.53
CA ASP A 26 17.93 8.48 7.96
C ASP A 26 19.20 7.72 8.34
N ASN A 27 20.22 8.47 8.74
CA ASN A 27 21.53 7.88 9.09
C ASN A 27 21.54 7.10 10.41
N GLN A 28 20.40 7.03 11.11
CA GLN A 28 20.25 6.20 12.31
C GLN A 28 19.75 4.80 11.98
N TYR A 29 19.57 4.49 10.71
CA TYR A 29 19.11 3.20 10.26
C TYR A 29 20.04 2.58 9.20
N LYS A 30 20.10 1.25 9.17
CA LYS A 30 21.01 0.49 8.27
C LYS A 30 20.77 0.74 6.78
N TRP A 31 19.54 1.15 6.41
CA TRP A 31 19.16 1.54 5.05
C TRP A 31 18.65 2.98 5.06
N PRO A 32 19.55 3.97 4.92
CA PRO A 32 19.19 5.38 5.12
C PRO A 32 18.15 5.93 4.15
N THR A 33 18.08 5.37 2.93
CA THR A 33 17.26 5.93 1.84
C THR A 33 15.83 5.38 1.78
N GLY A 34 15.47 4.50 2.69
CA GLY A 34 14.17 3.83 2.66
C GLY A 34 14.07 2.74 1.59
N ASP A 35 12.88 2.19 1.40
CA ASP A 35 12.63 1.18 0.38
C ASP A 35 12.03 1.82 -0.88
N PRO A 36 12.73 1.76 -2.02
CA PRO A 36 12.28 2.42 -3.24
C PRO A 36 11.22 1.67 -4.06
N ASP A 37 10.90 0.40 -3.73
CA ASP A 37 9.89 -0.38 -4.44
C ASP A 37 8.50 0.24 -4.31
N ASP A 38 8.22 0.85 -3.16
CA ASP A 38 6.97 1.57 -2.91
C ASP A 38 6.76 2.80 -3.81
N TRP A 39 7.81 3.33 -4.46
CA TRP A 39 7.63 4.40 -5.43
C TRP A 39 6.78 3.97 -6.63
N GLY A 40 6.86 2.68 -6.99
CA GLY A 40 6.04 2.03 -8.01
C GLY A 40 4.81 1.33 -7.45
N ALA A 41 4.92 0.71 -6.27
CA ALA A 41 3.83 -0.05 -5.65
C ALA A 41 2.64 0.83 -5.25
N LEU A 42 2.88 2.05 -4.75
CA LEU A 42 1.80 2.99 -4.40
C LEU A 42 0.92 3.32 -5.62
N PRO A 43 1.45 3.82 -6.75
CA PRO A 43 0.60 4.09 -7.91
C PRO A 43 0.00 2.83 -8.53
N ALA A 44 0.69 1.69 -8.51
CA ALA A 44 0.12 0.43 -8.97
C ALA A 44 -1.10 0.00 -8.12
N SER A 45 -1.01 0.15 -6.80
CA SER A 45 -2.12 -0.08 -5.88
C SER A 45 -3.30 0.86 -6.15
N CYS A 46 -3.01 2.16 -6.31
CA CYS A 46 -4.03 3.15 -6.68
C CYS A 46 -4.66 2.84 -8.06
N ALA A 47 -3.88 2.37 -9.02
CA ALA A 47 -4.39 1.95 -10.33
C ALA A 47 -5.37 0.76 -10.24
N ILE A 48 -5.08 -0.23 -9.37
CA ILE A 48 -5.97 -1.36 -9.13
C ILE A 48 -7.32 -0.87 -8.56
N ILE A 49 -7.27 -0.01 -7.55
CA ILE A 49 -8.48 0.59 -6.93
C ILE A 49 -9.28 1.38 -7.97
N ALA A 50 -8.60 2.25 -8.75
CA ALA A 50 -9.23 3.11 -9.73
C ALA A 50 -9.86 2.31 -10.89
N LYS A 51 -9.18 1.24 -11.35
CA LYS A 51 -9.70 0.33 -12.38
C LYS A 51 -11.03 -0.31 -12.01
N LEU A 52 -11.22 -0.57 -10.71
CA LEU A 52 -12.44 -1.16 -10.18
C LEU A 52 -13.49 -0.12 -9.75
N GLY A 53 -13.19 1.18 -9.88
CA GLY A 53 -14.08 2.26 -9.45
C GLY A 53 -14.28 2.29 -7.93
N LEU A 54 -13.21 2.01 -7.17
CA LEU A 54 -13.23 1.88 -5.72
C LEU A 54 -12.52 3.04 -4.99
N GLN A 55 -12.31 4.19 -5.65
CA GLN A 55 -11.58 5.30 -5.03
C GLN A 55 -12.19 5.77 -3.71
N LYS A 56 -13.52 5.75 -3.60
CA LYS A 56 -14.24 6.13 -2.38
C LYS A 56 -14.09 5.12 -1.23
N GLN A 57 -13.66 3.90 -1.52
CA GLN A 57 -13.37 2.89 -0.53
C GLN A 57 -11.98 3.05 0.08
N LEU A 58 -11.06 3.75 -0.59
CA LEU A 58 -9.79 4.12 0.02
C LEU A 58 -10.02 5.23 1.04
N VAL A 59 -9.99 4.88 2.32
CA VAL A 59 -10.26 5.80 3.43
C VAL A 59 -8.99 6.28 4.13
N HIS A 60 -7.86 5.62 3.87
CA HIS A 60 -6.56 5.99 4.39
C HIS A 60 -5.45 5.45 3.49
N CYS A 61 -4.47 6.31 3.17
CA CYS A 61 -3.24 5.96 2.48
C CYS A 61 -2.08 6.73 3.11
N SER A 62 -1.32 6.08 3.98
CA SER A 62 -0.09 6.66 4.50
C SER A 62 1.11 6.22 3.69
N TYR A 63 2.08 7.10 3.56
CA TYR A 63 3.35 6.84 2.90
C TYR A 63 4.50 7.48 3.69
N ASN A 64 5.75 7.07 3.42
CA ASN A 64 6.89 7.38 4.27
C ASN A 64 6.63 6.99 5.73
N ASN A 65 6.10 5.78 5.95
CA ASN A 65 5.63 5.38 7.28
C ASN A 65 6.76 5.02 8.26
N PHE A 66 8.00 5.32 7.90
CA PHE A 66 9.12 5.16 8.82
C PHE A 66 9.02 6.18 9.96
N ILE A 67 8.41 5.74 11.04
CA ILE A 67 8.26 6.53 12.27
C ILE A 67 9.62 7.06 12.73
N ASP A 68 9.65 8.31 13.18
CA ASP A 68 10.85 9.04 13.60
C ASP A 68 11.92 9.25 12.51
N ALA A 69 11.59 8.99 11.24
CA ALA A 69 12.48 9.36 10.15
C ALA A 69 12.45 10.89 9.91
N PRO A 70 13.58 11.50 9.53
CA PRO A 70 13.60 12.93 9.29
C PRO A 70 12.78 13.31 8.05
N PRO A 71 12.01 14.42 8.09
CA PRO A 71 11.33 14.91 6.91
C PRO A 71 12.31 15.50 5.90
N GLY A 72 12.03 15.27 4.61
CA GLY A 72 12.78 15.84 3.50
C GLY A 72 11.99 16.87 2.69
N PRO A 73 12.65 17.55 1.72
CA PRO A 73 11.98 18.49 0.84
C PRO A 73 11.06 17.74 -0.16
N ASP A 74 9.90 18.32 -0.44
CA ASP A 74 8.90 17.73 -1.34
C ASP A 74 9.44 17.38 -2.73
N SER A 75 10.36 18.18 -3.26
CA SER A 75 10.98 17.99 -4.56
C SER A 75 11.82 16.69 -4.69
N LYS A 76 12.18 16.08 -3.56
CA LYS A 76 12.95 14.82 -3.49
C LYS A 76 12.12 13.67 -2.93
N ASN A 77 10.91 13.93 -2.47
CA ASN A 77 10.02 12.97 -1.85
C ASN A 77 9.33 12.12 -2.93
N GLN A 78 9.90 10.97 -3.22
CA GLN A 78 9.42 10.10 -4.29
C GLN A 78 8.02 9.54 -4.02
N LEU A 79 7.72 9.15 -2.79
CA LEU A 79 6.38 8.66 -2.43
C LEU A 79 5.32 9.77 -2.52
N LYS A 80 5.68 11.01 -2.17
CA LYS A 80 4.78 12.15 -2.41
C LYS A 80 4.50 12.36 -3.90
N ILE A 81 5.52 12.24 -4.76
CA ILE A 81 5.33 12.33 -6.22
C ILE A 81 4.36 11.24 -6.70
N SER A 82 4.50 10.02 -6.17
CA SER A 82 3.60 8.90 -6.47
C SER A 82 2.17 9.13 -5.97
N ALA A 83 2.01 9.63 -4.75
CA ALA A 83 0.71 9.96 -4.18
C ALA A 83 0.01 11.10 -4.95
N ASP A 84 0.72 12.21 -5.18
CA ASP A 84 0.18 13.37 -5.91
C ASP A 84 -0.25 13.01 -7.34
N GLY A 85 0.53 12.17 -8.02
CA GLY A 85 0.19 11.69 -9.34
C GLY A 85 -1.03 10.77 -9.33
N SER A 86 -1.13 9.84 -8.38
CA SER A 86 -2.27 8.96 -8.22
C SER A 86 -3.57 9.75 -7.98
N ILE A 87 -3.51 10.75 -7.10
CA ILE A 87 -4.63 11.66 -6.84
C ILE A 87 -5.05 12.37 -8.13
N LYS A 88 -4.07 12.95 -8.84
CA LYS A 88 -4.31 13.73 -10.05
C LYS A 88 -4.91 12.90 -11.19
N TYR A 89 -4.36 11.72 -11.45
CA TYR A 89 -4.77 10.91 -12.60
C TYR A 89 -6.07 10.14 -12.35
N TRP A 90 -6.32 9.71 -11.10
CA TRP A 90 -7.42 8.78 -10.84
C TRP A 90 -8.46 9.32 -9.87
N ASP A 91 -8.40 10.62 -9.53
CA ASP A 91 -9.43 11.32 -8.79
C ASP A 91 -9.68 10.75 -7.38
N PHE A 92 -8.59 10.46 -6.69
CA PHE A 92 -8.66 10.13 -5.28
C PHE A 92 -8.86 11.37 -4.42
N ASP A 93 -9.51 11.20 -3.28
CA ASP A 93 -9.57 12.24 -2.26
C ASP A 93 -8.18 12.48 -1.67
N ARG A 94 -7.71 13.74 -1.73
CA ARG A 94 -6.42 14.11 -1.18
C ARG A 94 -6.36 13.97 0.34
N ASP A 95 -7.47 14.15 1.01
CA ASP A 95 -7.54 14.21 2.47
C ASP A 95 -7.31 12.83 3.13
N VAL A 96 -7.32 11.75 2.34
CA VAL A 96 -6.99 10.41 2.82
C VAL A 96 -5.50 10.06 2.68
N PHE A 97 -4.66 10.93 2.05
CA PHE A 97 -3.22 10.69 1.84
C PHE A 97 -2.36 11.46 2.84
N PHE A 98 -1.49 10.74 3.55
CA PHE A 98 -0.65 11.29 4.62
C PHE A 98 0.83 10.98 4.41
N ASP A 99 1.67 12.01 4.38
CA ASP A 99 3.13 11.88 4.52
C ASP A 99 3.48 11.73 6.01
N VAL A 100 3.77 10.52 6.45
CA VAL A 100 3.99 10.24 7.88
C VAL A 100 5.19 11.01 8.43
N THR A 101 6.25 11.24 7.63
CA THR A 101 7.40 12.02 8.09
C THR A 101 7.06 13.49 8.41
N LYS A 102 5.92 14.00 7.96
CA LYS A 102 5.45 15.37 8.17
C LYS A 102 4.18 15.48 8.97
N GLN A 103 3.35 14.44 8.92
CA GLN A 103 1.99 14.43 9.46
C GLN A 103 1.76 13.19 10.34
N GLN A 104 2.80 12.73 11.05
CA GLN A 104 2.76 11.46 11.81
C GLN A 104 1.53 11.35 12.70
N GLN A 105 1.29 12.36 13.54
CA GLN A 105 0.16 12.33 14.48
C GLN A 105 -1.19 12.24 13.74
N GLN A 106 -1.37 13.07 12.71
CA GLN A 106 -2.60 13.09 11.92
C GLN A 106 -2.81 11.77 11.17
N ALA A 107 -1.75 11.17 10.63
CA ALA A 107 -1.80 9.88 9.96
C ALA A 107 -2.21 8.75 10.92
N VAL A 108 -1.61 8.71 12.11
CA VAL A 108 -1.93 7.73 13.16
C VAL A 108 -3.39 7.89 13.60
N GLU A 109 -3.84 9.12 13.91
CA GLU A 109 -5.22 9.42 14.29
C GLU A 109 -6.22 9.07 13.19
N SER A 110 -5.89 9.35 11.92
CA SER A 110 -6.71 8.97 10.78
C SER A 110 -6.91 7.45 10.70
N LEU A 111 -5.82 6.67 10.76
CA LEU A 111 -5.92 5.21 10.73
C LEU A 111 -6.68 4.67 11.95
N ALA A 112 -6.40 5.19 13.16
CA ALA A 112 -7.11 4.80 14.37
C ALA A 112 -8.62 5.06 14.25
N THR A 113 -9.01 6.24 13.74
CA THR A 113 -10.40 6.59 13.49
C THR A 113 -11.08 5.61 12.52
N GLU A 114 -10.39 5.20 11.45
CA GLU A 114 -10.95 4.23 10.51
C GLU A 114 -11.04 2.81 11.11
N MET A 115 -10.10 2.44 11.98
CA MET A 115 -10.20 1.20 12.76
C MET A 115 -11.39 1.24 13.74
N GLU A 116 -11.60 2.35 14.44
CA GLU A 116 -12.72 2.51 15.40
C GLU A 116 -14.10 2.43 14.76
N LYS A 117 -14.24 2.88 13.53
CA LYS A 117 -15.49 2.79 12.76
C LYS A 117 -15.81 1.37 12.30
N SER A 118 -14.87 0.42 12.44
CA SER A 118 -15.04 -0.92 11.88
C SER A 118 -16.10 -1.72 12.61
N THR A 119 -16.96 -2.36 11.82
CA THR A 119 -18.06 -3.21 12.28
C THR A 119 -18.17 -4.44 11.39
N ASP A 120 -18.96 -5.43 11.78
CA ASP A 120 -19.25 -6.59 10.93
C ASP A 120 -19.85 -6.21 9.56
N ALA A 121 -20.70 -5.19 9.53
CA ALA A 121 -21.31 -4.69 8.29
C ALA A 121 -20.37 -3.81 7.44
N ASP A 122 -19.38 -3.20 8.06
CA ASP A 122 -18.43 -2.30 7.40
C ASP A 122 -17.00 -2.52 7.95
N PRO A 123 -16.36 -3.65 7.64
CA PRO A 123 -15.00 -3.94 8.05
C PRO A 123 -13.98 -3.04 7.33
N LEU A 124 -12.81 -2.88 7.94
CA LEU A 124 -11.65 -2.25 7.34
C LEU A 124 -10.66 -3.29 6.85
N TYR A 125 -10.29 -3.23 5.57
CA TYR A 125 -9.21 -4.04 5.02
C TYR A 125 -7.94 -3.20 4.93
N PHE A 126 -6.92 -3.61 5.68
CA PHE A 126 -5.66 -2.91 5.77
C PHE A 126 -4.56 -3.66 5.01
N ILE A 127 -3.92 -2.98 4.06
CA ILE A 127 -2.77 -3.46 3.29
C ILE A 127 -1.48 -3.05 3.99
N HIS A 128 -0.76 -4.04 4.52
CA HIS A 128 0.43 -3.84 5.33
C HIS A 128 1.70 -3.79 4.45
N ALA A 129 1.83 -2.70 3.72
CA ALA A 129 2.93 -2.44 2.78
C ALA A 129 4.06 -1.61 3.42
N GLY A 130 4.16 -1.59 4.74
CA GLY A 130 5.21 -0.88 5.46
C GLY A 130 5.41 -1.42 6.88
N LEU A 131 6.30 -0.80 7.65
CA LEU A 131 6.68 -1.33 8.96
C LEU A 131 5.54 -1.28 9.98
N SER A 132 5.55 -2.25 10.89
CA SER A 132 4.50 -2.48 11.89
C SER A 132 4.35 -1.34 12.91
N GLU A 133 5.38 -0.51 13.16
CA GLU A 133 5.31 0.57 14.15
C GLU A 133 4.15 1.52 13.93
N PHE A 134 3.92 1.94 12.68
CA PHE A 134 2.82 2.83 12.34
C PHE A 134 1.45 2.24 12.73
N VAL A 135 1.22 0.98 12.39
CA VAL A 135 -0.03 0.26 12.72
C VAL A 135 -0.16 0.05 14.22
N TYR A 136 0.96 -0.24 14.90
CA TYR A 136 0.97 -0.38 16.36
C TYR A 136 0.51 0.91 17.04
N LEU A 137 0.99 2.07 16.61
CA LEU A 137 0.57 3.35 17.17
C LEU A 137 -0.93 3.59 16.97
N ALA A 138 -1.47 3.30 15.79
CA ALA A 138 -2.90 3.42 15.53
C ALA A 138 -3.73 2.45 16.40
N ALA A 139 -3.34 1.18 16.48
CA ALA A 139 -4.03 0.21 17.32
C ALA A 139 -3.96 0.58 18.82
N LYS A 140 -2.86 1.18 19.26
CA LYS A 140 -2.70 1.69 20.64
C LYS A 140 -3.69 2.83 20.93
N GLU A 141 -3.92 3.74 19.99
CA GLU A 141 -4.95 4.78 20.13
C GLU A 141 -6.33 4.17 20.29
N VAL A 142 -6.73 3.24 19.41
CA VAL A 142 -8.03 2.52 19.52
C VAL A 142 -8.21 1.85 20.88
N MET A 143 -7.16 1.22 21.40
CA MET A 143 -7.19 0.59 22.73
C MET A 143 -7.33 1.62 23.85
N ARG A 144 -6.61 2.74 23.76
CA ARG A 144 -6.70 3.85 24.72
C ARG A 144 -8.12 4.43 24.77
N ASP A 145 -8.77 4.56 23.62
CA ASP A 145 -10.11 5.15 23.51
C ASP A 145 -11.22 4.16 23.84
N GLY A 146 -10.87 2.95 24.32
CA GLY A 146 -11.80 1.94 24.78
C GLY A 146 -12.61 1.27 23.64
N LYS A 147 -12.14 1.36 22.40
CA LYS A 147 -12.80 0.83 21.21
C LYS A 147 -12.24 -0.53 20.75
N ALA A 148 -11.64 -1.28 21.66
CA ALA A 148 -10.98 -2.56 21.37
C ALA A 148 -11.80 -3.52 20.50
N ASP A 149 -13.13 -3.54 20.68
CA ASP A 149 -13.99 -4.47 19.95
C ASP A 149 -14.06 -4.19 18.44
N SER A 150 -13.87 -2.94 18.00
CA SER A 150 -13.81 -2.60 16.58
C SER A 150 -12.65 -3.27 15.86
N LEU A 151 -11.55 -3.57 16.56
CA LEU A 151 -10.39 -4.25 16.01
C LEU A 151 -10.70 -5.69 15.53
N THR A 152 -11.79 -6.32 15.99
CA THR A 152 -12.22 -7.62 15.49
C THR A 152 -12.71 -7.57 14.04
N HIS A 153 -13.03 -6.39 13.54
CA HIS A 153 -13.48 -6.12 12.19
C HIS A 153 -12.40 -5.42 11.32
N VAL A 154 -11.16 -5.41 11.79
CA VAL A 154 -9.99 -4.99 10.99
C VAL A 154 -9.31 -6.21 10.43
N HIS A 155 -9.17 -6.25 9.10
CA HIS A 155 -8.58 -7.36 8.33
C HIS A 155 -7.24 -6.90 7.74
N LEU A 156 -6.12 -7.40 8.25
CA LEU A 156 -4.78 -7.02 7.81
C LEU A 156 -4.21 -8.08 6.86
N VAL A 157 -3.87 -7.65 5.63
CA VAL A 157 -3.17 -8.49 4.63
C VAL A 157 -1.69 -8.14 4.64
N SER A 158 -0.84 -9.17 4.71
CA SER A 158 0.63 -9.05 4.62
C SER A 158 1.20 -10.11 3.70
N HIS A 159 2.32 -9.81 3.05
CA HIS A 159 3.12 -10.80 2.33
C HIS A 159 4.56 -10.88 2.83
N SER A 160 5.04 -9.82 3.51
CA SER A 160 6.45 -9.65 3.82
C SER A 160 6.75 -9.86 5.30
N ALA A 161 7.68 -10.79 5.58
CA ALA A 161 8.24 -10.94 6.93
C ALA A 161 9.05 -9.70 7.37
N PHE A 162 9.53 -8.90 6.43
CA PHE A 162 10.21 -7.64 6.70
C PHE A 162 9.24 -6.64 7.35
N ASN A 163 8.11 -6.34 6.70
CA ASN A 163 7.10 -5.42 7.22
C ASN A 163 6.57 -5.83 8.61
N GLU A 164 6.48 -7.14 8.83
CA GLU A 164 6.02 -7.70 10.10
C GLU A 164 7.04 -7.57 11.25
N ASN A 165 8.33 -7.74 10.97
CA ASN A 165 9.33 -7.99 12.02
C ASN A 165 10.43 -6.93 12.09
N GLU A 166 10.61 -6.11 11.05
CA GLU A 166 11.67 -5.11 11.05
C GLU A 166 11.33 -3.93 11.98
N ARG A 167 12.34 -3.43 12.66
CA ARG A 167 12.27 -2.28 13.56
C ARG A 167 13.25 -1.21 13.12
N ARG A 168 12.77 -0.01 12.90
CA ARG A 168 13.63 1.10 12.54
C ARG A 168 14.35 1.73 13.73
N ARG A 169 13.81 1.56 14.92
CA ARG A 169 14.40 1.98 16.20
C ARG A 169 14.27 0.84 17.22
N GLU A 170 15.12 0.84 18.24
CA GLU A 170 15.09 -0.17 19.29
C GLU A 170 13.73 -0.23 20.01
N GLY A 171 13.10 0.91 20.22
CA GLY A 171 11.79 1.01 20.88
C GLY A 171 10.59 0.76 19.98
N HIS A 172 10.77 0.47 18.69
CA HIS A 172 9.66 0.20 17.77
C HIS A 172 9.10 -1.19 17.94
N HIS A 173 7.89 -1.37 17.44
CA HIS A 173 7.08 -2.57 17.63
C HIS A 173 6.95 -3.39 16.32
N THR A 174 6.68 -4.67 16.48
CA THR A 174 6.51 -5.65 15.41
C THR A 174 5.03 -6.05 15.28
N TRP A 175 4.71 -6.87 14.29
CA TRP A 175 3.38 -7.49 14.19
C TRP A 175 2.98 -8.24 15.47
N LYS A 176 3.94 -8.93 16.10
CA LYS A 176 3.68 -9.63 17.37
C LYS A 176 3.23 -8.68 18.48
N ASP A 177 3.81 -7.49 18.53
CA ASP A 177 3.44 -6.48 19.52
C ASP A 177 2.04 -5.91 19.23
N ILE A 178 1.66 -5.77 17.94
CA ILE A 178 0.30 -5.40 17.53
C ILE A 178 -0.71 -6.47 17.98
N GLN A 179 -0.41 -7.75 17.76
CA GLN A 179 -1.26 -8.84 18.23
C GLN A 179 -1.45 -8.79 19.75
N GLN A 180 -0.37 -8.53 20.48
CA GLN A 180 -0.42 -8.46 21.94
C GLN A 180 -1.27 -7.27 22.42
N ILE A 181 -1.03 -6.06 21.92
CA ILE A 181 -1.76 -4.87 22.37
C ILE A 181 -3.25 -4.93 21.98
N SER A 182 -3.57 -5.46 20.80
CA SER A 182 -4.95 -5.64 20.35
C SER A 182 -5.67 -6.83 21.01
N GLY A 183 -4.98 -7.63 21.82
CA GLY A 183 -5.52 -8.87 22.39
C GLY A 183 -5.88 -9.89 21.31
N ASN A 184 -5.09 -9.97 20.23
CA ASN A 184 -5.31 -10.82 19.05
C ASN A 184 -6.65 -10.58 18.33
N ARG A 185 -7.19 -9.36 18.40
CA ARG A 185 -8.47 -9.04 17.77
C ARG A 185 -8.35 -8.81 16.26
N ILE A 186 -7.28 -8.16 15.80
CA ILE A 186 -7.07 -7.89 14.38
C ILE A 186 -6.97 -9.19 13.61
N GLN A 187 -7.84 -9.35 12.62
CA GLN A 187 -7.80 -10.49 11.70
C GLN A 187 -6.57 -10.38 10.81
N TYR A 188 -5.86 -11.48 10.61
CA TYR A 188 -4.59 -11.46 9.88
C TYR A 188 -4.54 -12.54 8.82
N GLN A 189 -4.14 -12.13 7.61
CA GLN A 189 -3.86 -13.06 6.53
C GLN A 189 -2.50 -12.78 5.90
N LYS A 190 -1.61 -13.75 5.99
CA LYS A 190 -0.38 -13.78 5.20
C LYS A 190 -0.66 -14.48 3.88
N ILE A 191 -0.37 -13.78 2.79
CA ILE A 191 -0.39 -14.34 1.44
C ILE A 191 1.02 -14.78 1.02
N LYS A 192 1.17 -15.36 -0.17
CA LYS A 192 2.48 -15.68 -0.73
C LYS A 192 3.36 -14.44 -0.80
N ASP A 193 4.68 -14.65 -0.68
CA ASP A 193 5.67 -13.60 -0.87
C ASP A 193 5.57 -13.03 -2.30
N GLN A 194 5.14 -11.81 -2.42
CA GLN A 194 4.93 -11.12 -3.70
C GLN A 194 6.25 -10.67 -4.35
N ASN A 195 7.35 -10.64 -3.59
CA ASN A 195 8.70 -10.41 -4.13
C ASN A 195 9.20 -11.53 -5.03
N GLY A 196 8.52 -12.67 -5.03
CA GLY A 196 8.86 -13.75 -5.91
C GLY A 196 10.12 -14.52 -5.59
N LYS A 197 10.77 -14.30 -4.46
CA LYS A 197 12.01 -15.01 -4.09
C LYS A 197 11.87 -16.54 -4.03
N GLN A 198 10.63 -17.03 -3.91
CA GLN A 198 10.31 -18.45 -3.86
C GLN A 198 9.69 -18.98 -5.15
N ASN A 199 9.37 -18.12 -6.10
CA ASN A 199 8.75 -18.48 -7.36
C ASN A 199 9.57 -17.93 -8.54
N PRO A 200 10.20 -18.76 -9.38
CA PRO A 200 11.05 -18.30 -10.48
C PRO A 200 10.32 -17.55 -11.59
N ASN A 201 9.01 -17.53 -11.59
CA ASN A 201 8.21 -16.85 -12.62
C ASN A 201 7.75 -15.44 -12.23
N HIS A 202 8.35 -14.95 -11.18
CA HIS A 202 8.05 -13.74 -10.53
C HIS A 202 7.75 -12.54 -11.21
N LEU A 203 7.09 -12.08 -10.86
CA LEU A 203 5.86 -11.58 -10.59
C LEU A 203 5.97 -10.06 -10.44
N TRP A 204 5.90 -9.52 -9.31
CA TRP A 204 5.95 -8.07 -9.13
C TRP A 204 7.38 -7.52 -9.01
N ASN A 205 8.35 -8.38 -8.70
CA ASN A 205 9.78 -8.04 -8.64
C ASN A 205 10.53 -8.74 -9.76
N SER A 206 10.90 -8.00 -10.80
CA SER A 206 11.65 -8.52 -11.95
C SER A 206 13.16 -8.29 -11.84
N GLY A 207 13.65 -7.93 -10.67
CA GLY A 207 15.06 -7.61 -10.48
C GLY A 207 15.50 -6.44 -11.37
N ASN A 208 16.59 -6.60 -12.09
CA ASN A 208 17.12 -5.56 -12.99
C ASN A 208 16.45 -5.55 -14.38
N ASP A 209 15.47 -6.43 -14.63
CA ASP A 209 14.77 -6.48 -15.91
C ASP A 209 13.53 -5.56 -15.93
N PHE A 210 13.70 -4.34 -16.33
CA PHE A 210 12.61 -3.40 -16.55
C PHE A 210 11.80 -3.68 -17.81
N SER A 211 12.26 -4.57 -18.70
CA SER A 211 11.60 -4.82 -19.99
C SER A 211 10.21 -5.42 -19.85
N VAL A 212 9.97 -6.20 -18.80
CA VAL A 212 8.67 -6.80 -18.49
C VAL A 212 7.59 -5.75 -18.18
N TRP A 213 8.01 -4.52 -17.84
CA TRP A 213 7.15 -3.37 -17.55
C TRP A 213 7.01 -2.39 -18.71
N HIS A 214 7.73 -2.60 -19.83
CA HIS A 214 7.71 -1.69 -20.99
C HIS A 214 6.31 -1.55 -21.61
N TRP A 215 5.39 -2.49 -21.38
CA TRP A 215 4.01 -2.34 -21.81
C TRP A 215 3.33 -1.10 -21.20
N MET A 216 3.72 -0.67 -19.99
CA MET A 216 3.25 0.59 -19.41
C MET A 216 3.88 1.79 -20.11
N ARG A 217 5.18 1.74 -20.43
CA ARG A 217 5.88 2.79 -21.16
C ARG A 217 5.27 3.04 -22.53
N ASP A 218 4.93 1.96 -23.21
CA ASP A 218 4.44 1.96 -24.58
C ASP A 218 2.90 2.02 -24.67
N HIS A 219 2.23 2.20 -23.52
CA HIS A 219 0.78 2.27 -23.43
C HIS A 219 0.24 3.61 -23.99
N PRO A 220 -0.93 3.63 -24.68
CA PRO A 220 -1.49 4.87 -25.24
C PRO A 220 -1.96 5.88 -24.19
N GLU A 221 -2.33 5.43 -22.98
CA GLU A 221 -2.86 6.29 -21.92
C GLU A 221 -1.74 6.94 -21.10
N PRO A 222 -1.73 8.29 -20.94
CA PRO A 222 -0.65 9.00 -20.24
C PRO A 222 -0.50 8.64 -18.76
N ASP A 223 -1.57 8.25 -18.09
CA ASP A 223 -1.55 7.82 -16.67
C ASP A 223 -0.81 6.49 -16.49
N VAL A 224 -0.95 5.55 -17.44
CA VAL A 224 -0.20 4.29 -17.44
C VAL A 224 1.28 4.54 -17.76
N GLN A 225 1.60 5.44 -18.72
CA GLN A 225 2.98 5.83 -18.98
C GLN A 225 3.61 6.51 -17.75
N TRP A 226 2.86 7.36 -17.06
CA TRP A 226 3.31 7.97 -15.82
C TRP A 226 3.60 6.91 -14.75
N MET A 227 2.74 5.91 -14.60
CA MET A 227 2.98 4.80 -13.66
C MET A 227 4.30 4.08 -13.96
N TYR A 228 4.64 3.84 -15.25
CA TYR A 228 5.97 3.32 -15.61
C TYR A 228 7.10 4.21 -15.11
N SER A 229 6.96 5.52 -15.22
CA SER A 229 7.99 6.46 -14.74
C SER A 229 8.25 6.33 -13.23
N ARG A 230 7.27 5.84 -12.46
CA ARG A 230 7.43 5.61 -11.03
C ARG A 230 8.18 4.29 -10.74
N VAL A 231 7.96 3.26 -11.54
CA VAL A 231 8.77 2.03 -11.51
C VAL A 231 10.21 2.34 -11.96
N GLU A 232 10.38 3.12 -13.04
CA GLU A 232 11.69 3.48 -13.56
C GLU A 232 12.45 4.46 -12.65
N ALA A 233 11.79 5.24 -11.83
CA ALA A 233 12.41 6.13 -10.84
C ALA A 233 13.36 5.37 -9.90
N HIS A 234 13.16 4.08 -9.78
CA HIS A 234 13.99 3.13 -9.05
C HIS A 234 15.18 2.59 -9.87
N ARG A 235 15.45 3.14 -11.05
CA ARG A 235 16.55 2.71 -11.91
C ARG A 235 17.89 2.80 -11.17
N GLY A 236 18.65 1.69 -11.21
CA GLY A 236 19.88 1.53 -10.44
C GLY A 236 19.71 0.62 -9.21
N HIS A 237 18.47 0.22 -8.92
CA HIS A 237 18.11 -0.82 -7.95
C HIS A 237 17.43 -1.99 -8.65
N ILE A 238 16.17 -2.26 -8.32
CA ILE A 238 15.39 -3.35 -8.90
C ILE A 238 14.01 -2.83 -9.35
N ALA A 239 13.43 -3.45 -10.38
CA ALA A 239 12.06 -3.19 -10.81
C ALA A 239 11.12 -4.03 -9.94
N ASP A 240 10.78 -3.48 -8.78
CA ASP A 240 9.94 -4.09 -7.76
C ASP A 240 8.72 -3.20 -7.49
N ILE A 241 7.54 -3.79 -7.51
CA ILE A 241 6.28 -3.17 -7.08
C ILE A 241 5.44 -4.18 -6.28
N SER A 242 6.10 -5.11 -5.60
CA SER A 242 5.48 -6.29 -5.01
C SER A 242 4.41 -5.99 -3.96
N ASP A 243 4.49 -4.88 -3.25
CA ASP A 243 3.49 -4.53 -2.25
C ASP A 243 2.08 -4.31 -2.84
N CYS A 244 1.97 -3.94 -4.14
CA CYS A 244 0.66 -3.87 -4.79
C CYS A 244 0.01 -5.25 -4.97
N GLY A 245 0.78 -6.34 -4.90
CA GLY A 245 0.28 -7.71 -5.00
C GLY A 245 -0.69 -8.08 -3.90
N MET A 246 -0.57 -7.49 -2.70
CA MET A 246 -1.55 -7.68 -1.62
C MET A 246 -2.94 -7.14 -2.01
N LEU A 247 -2.96 -5.98 -2.65
CA LEU A 247 -4.21 -5.39 -3.10
C LEU A 247 -4.78 -6.13 -4.32
N PHE A 248 -3.90 -6.62 -5.21
CA PHE A 248 -4.30 -7.48 -6.32
C PHE A 248 -4.95 -8.77 -5.81
N TYR A 249 -4.35 -9.40 -4.80
CA TYR A 249 -4.96 -10.53 -4.11
C TYR A 249 -6.35 -10.18 -3.56
N LEU A 250 -6.45 -9.10 -2.79
CA LEU A 250 -7.70 -8.74 -2.11
C LEU A 250 -8.83 -8.45 -3.10
N LEU A 251 -8.55 -7.69 -4.17
CA LEU A 251 -9.55 -7.15 -5.08
C LEU A 251 -9.77 -7.98 -6.34
N VAL A 252 -8.77 -8.76 -6.77
CA VAL A 252 -8.82 -9.58 -7.99
C VAL A 252 -8.89 -11.07 -7.67
N GLY A 253 -8.45 -11.47 -6.47
CA GLY A 253 -8.52 -12.86 -6.01
C GLY A 253 -7.30 -13.70 -6.43
N ASP A 254 -6.18 -13.07 -6.80
CA ASP A 254 -5.00 -13.76 -7.31
C ASP A 254 -3.74 -13.33 -6.53
N ASP A 255 -3.14 -14.25 -5.78
CA ASP A 255 -1.88 -14.05 -5.04
C ASP A 255 -0.63 -14.48 -5.84
N ASP A 256 -0.80 -14.79 -7.13
CA ASP A 256 0.25 -15.06 -8.10
C ASP A 256 0.26 -13.98 -9.21
N GLY A 257 -0.06 -12.73 -8.88
CA GLY A 257 -0.01 -11.62 -9.83
C GLY A 257 1.39 -11.44 -10.44
N ASP A 258 1.44 -10.96 -11.69
CA ASP A 258 2.69 -10.76 -12.43
C ASP A 258 2.54 -9.62 -13.46
N PRO A 259 3.61 -9.15 -14.10
CA PRO A 259 3.55 -8.07 -15.09
C PRO A 259 2.55 -8.32 -16.23
N ALA A 260 2.39 -9.57 -16.68
CA ALA A 260 1.47 -9.91 -17.76
C ALA A 260 0.02 -9.89 -17.28
N LYS A 261 -0.27 -10.50 -16.13
CA LYS A 261 -1.60 -10.45 -15.52
C LYS A 261 -2.01 -9.02 -15.17
N PHE A 262 -1.06 -8.21 -14.68
CA PHE A 262 -1.32 -6.81 -14.38
C PHE A 262 -1.64 -6.01 -15.65
N ARG A 263 -0.87 -6.23 -16.75
CA ARG A 263 -1.17 -5.65 -18.06
C ARG A 263 -2.57 -6.01 -18.53
N ASP A 264 -2.93 -7.29 -18.45
CA ASP A 264 -4.22 -7.77 -18.91
C ASP A 264 -5.37 -7.23 -18.05
N PHE A 265 -5.14 -7.06 -16.74
CA PHE A 265 -6.08 -6.41 -15.82
C PHE A 265 -6.26 -4.92 -16.13
N ILE A 266 -5.19 -4.17 -16.33
CA ILE A 266 -5.24 -2.75 -16.72
C ILE A 266 -5.92 -2.59 -18.08
N GLY A 267 -5.61 -3.47 -19.05
CA GLY A 267 -6.20 -3.44 -20.39
C GLY A 267 -5.92 -2.12 -21.10
N SER A 268 -6.90 -1.60 -21.84
CA SER A 268 -6.73 -0.39 -22.65
C SER A 268 -6.74 0.92 -21.86
N ARG A 269 -7.22 0.94 -20.62
CA ARG A 269 -7.27 2.12 -19.74
C ARG A 269 -7.58 1.74 -18.28
N ILE A 270 -7.18 2.59 -17.35
CA ILE A 270 -7.48 2.41 -15.93
C ILE A 270 -8.91 2.90 -15.62
N ARG A 271 -9.24 4.15 -15.95
CA ARG A 271 -10.60 4.67 -15.74
C ARG A 271 -11.49 4.52 -16.97
N PRO A 272 -12.78 4.22 -16.81
CA PRO A 272 -13.71 4.37 -17.92
C PRO A 272 -13.74 5.86 -18.37
N PRO A 273 -14.08 6.16 -19.65
CA PRO A 273 -14.27 7.54 -20.08
C PRO A 273 -15.35 8.16 -19.20
N ALA A 274 -15.18 9.46 -18.87
CA ALA A 274 -16.26 10.22 -18.25
C ALA A 274 -17.51 10.03 -19.09
N ALA A 275 -18.64 9.75 -18.43
CA ALA A 275 -19.91 9.72 -19.14
C ALA A 275 -20.07 11.09 -19.82
N THR A 276 -20.17 11.10 -21.14
CA THR A 276 -20.58 12.30 -21.87
C THR A 276 -22.01 12.59 -21.46
N GLU A 277 -22.20 13.69 -20.71
CA GLU A 277 -23.52 14.25 -20.42
C GLU A 277 -24.27 14.64 -21.72
#